data_a28ca6babc1f1029a765059a122ce7cc
#
_entry.id   a28ca6babc1f1029a765059a122ce7cc
#
_cell.length_a   1.000
_cell.length_b   1.000
_cell.length_c   1.000
_cell.angle_alpha   90.00
_cell.angle_beta   90.00
_cell.angle_gamma   90.00
#
_symmetry.space_group_name_H-M   'P 1'
#
loop_
_entity.id
_entity.type
_entity.pdbx_description
1 polymer ?
#
loop_
_entity_poly.entity_id
_entity_poly.type
_entity_poly.pdbx_seq_one_letter_code
_entity_poly.pdbx_strand_id
1 'polypeptide(L)'
;MLVKQYFEESISDRPLRYQTKINMVRCLKKLELWNLPYSQITPSFCWNKIEGIINQNVKGVYAGYIRNIFNYDQSQIPVVMGIARIYDLPTAEELITIIERSKYRLQLLLCMYAGLRVGEACAVVPEQIKMEKGYYFLNVDRAISQDGKSFGSPKTLGKVMIPEFLALEVLGMKKEDYWQKGIPSKRVTAACYSLSDHGSKIHINPHMLRHWFATDMARRNVPIHVIMKQMRHKNVQTAMAVYAQVNNGDLIDALPIRPTIAKENLAKVVNLFN
;
A
#
# COMPACT_ATOMS: atom_id res chain seq x y z
N MET A 1 38.16 2.49 8.58
CA MET A 1 36.92 3.12 8.08
C MET A 1 35.74 2.60 8.87
N LEU A 2 34.85 3.47 9.30
CA LEU A 2 33.60 3.09 9.96
C LEU A 2 32.49 2.83 8.91
N VAL A 3 31.45 2.07 9.27
CA VAL A 3 30.30 1.80 8.38
C VAL A 3 29.64 3.08 7.88
N LYS A 4 29.52 4.12 8.73
CA LYS A 4 29.01 5.43 8.31
C LYS A 4 29.82 6.08 7.19
N GLN A 5 31.15 6.02 7.26
CA GLN A 5 32.04 6.54 6.23
C GLN A 5 31.89 5.75 4.93
N TYR A 6 31.89 4.41 5.03
CA TYR A 6 31.62 3.54 3.87
C TYR A 6 30.27 3.88 3.21
N PHE A 7 29.22 4.12 4.01
CA PHE A 7 27.91 4.45 3.48
C PHE A 7 27.94 5.79 2.72
N GLU A 8 28.59 6.80 3.28
CA GLU A 8 28.75 8.11 2.67
C GLU A 8 29.53 8.03 1.35
N GLU A 9 30.64 7.28 1.32
CA GLU A 9 31.49 7.14 0.14
C GLU A 9 30.90 6.24 -0.96
N SER A 10 30.21 5.14 -0.59
CA SER A 10 29.84 4.10 -1.54
C SER A 10 28.34 4.06 -1.89
N ILE A 11 27.47 4.58 -1.02
CA ILE A 11 26.02 4.46 -1.16
C ILE A 11 25.33 5.81 -1.44
N SER A 12 25.89 6.92 -0.88
CA SER A 12 25.27 8.24 -1.01
C SER A 12 25.10 8.68 -2.47
N ASP A 13 26.04 8.32 -3.34
CA ASP A 13 26.04 8.72 -4.75
C ASP A 13 25.27 7.74 -5.66
N ARG A 14 24.86 6.57 -5.13
CA ARG A 14 24.04 5.65 -5.94
C ARG A 14 22.71 6.30 -6.34
N PRO A 15 22.16 5.99 -7.53
CA PRO A 15 20.88 6.52 -8.03
C PRO A 15 19.69 5.92 -7.28
N LEU A 16 19.72 5.97 -5.96
CA LEU A 16 18.64 5.52 -5.08
C LEU A 16 17.76 6.69 -4.66
N ARG A 17 16.46 6.43 -4.47
CA ARG A 17 15.55 7.44 -3.94
C ARG A 17 16.01 7.89 -2.55
N TYR A 18 15.92 9.19 -2.28
CA TYR A 18 16.28 9.79 -0.99
C TYR A 18 15.70 9.03 0.21
N GLN A 19 14.40 8.69 0.14
CA GLN A 19 13.74 7.92 1.22
C GLN A 19 14.35 6.53 1.41
N THR A 20 14.82 5.89 0.35
CA THR A 20 15.51 4.59 0.44
C THR A 20 16.83 4.72 1.21
N LYS A 21 17.61 5.75 0.91
CA LYS A 21 18.87 6.05 1.62
C LYS A 21 18.62 6.30 3.11
N ILE A 22 17.61 7.11 3.46
CA ILE A 22 17.21 7.34 4.87
C ILE A 22 16.83 6.02 5.56
N ASN A 23 16.08 5.16 4.90
CA ASN A 23 15.66 3.90 5.49
C ASN A 23 16.83 2.92 5.67
N MET A 24 17.81 2.93 4.76
CA MET A 24 19.07 2.18 4.92
C MET A 24 19.87 2.66 6.14
N VAL A 25 20.00 3.98 6.32
CA VAL A 25 20.66 4.56 7.51
C VAL A 25 19.92 4.15 8.79
N ARG A 26 18.59 4.22 8.78
CA ARG A 26 17.78 3.78 9.92
C ARG A 26 17.97 2.30 10.23
N CYS A 27 18.05 1.46 9.21
CA CYS A 27 18.36 0.03 9.34
C CYS A 27 19.71 -0.17 10.02
N LEU A 28 20.77 0.46 9.51
CA LEU A 28 22.11 0.35 10.08
C LEU A 28 22.17 0.79 11.54
N LYS A 29 21.49 1.91 11.87
CA LYS A 29 21.40 2.40 13.26
C LYS A 29 20.62 1.44 14.16
N LYS A 30 19.48 0.88 13.67
CA LYS A 30 18.67 -0.04 14.45
C LYS A 30 19.35 -1.38 14.71
N LEU A 31 20.20 -1.83 13.78
CA LEU A 31 21.02 -3.02 13.91
C LEU A 31 22.33 -2.72 14.68
N GLU A 32 22.56 -1.48 15.11
CA GLU A 32 23.77 -1.02 15.81
C GLU A 32 25.05 -1.15 14.96
N LEU A 33 24.93 -1.17 13.63
CA LEU A 33 26.05 -1.30 12.71
C LEU A 33 26.72 0.04 12.35
N TRP A 34 26.00 1.16 12.50
CA TRP A 34 26.37 2.48 11.97
C TRP A 34 27.76 2.97 12.38
N ASN A 35 28.13 2.73 13.63
CA ASN A 35 29.40 3.20 14.22
C ASN A 35 30.47 2.11 14.33
N LEU A 36 30.22 0.91 13.79
CA LEU A 36 31.21 -0.18 13.86
C LEU A 36 32.29 0.00 12.79
N PRO A 37 33.50 -0.54 13.04
CA PRO A 37 34.50 -0.71 12.01
C PRO A 37 33.99 -1.58 10.87
N TYR A 38 34.20 -1.15 9.63
CA TYR A 38 33.80 -1.91 8.44
C TYR A 38 34.41 -3.31 8.40
N SER A 39 35.63 -3.47 8.91
CA SER A 39 36.32 -4.78 9.02
C SER A 39 35.59 -5.83 9.86
N GLN A 40 34.68 -5.41 10.74
CA GLN A 40 33.86 -6.31 11.55
C GLN A 40 32.56 -6.76 10.83
N ILE A 41 32.24 -6.13 9.70
CA ILE A 41 31.01 -6.38 8.97
C ILE A 41 31.19 -7.59 8.08
N THR A 42 30.76 -8.74 8.59
CA THR A 42 30.71 -10.00 7.83
C THR A 42 29.24 -10.39 7.60
N PRO A 43 28.93 -11.24 6.59
CA PRO A 43 27.57 -11.73 6.39
C PRO A 43 26.99 -12.39 7.64
N SER A 44 27.75 -13.26 8.29
CA SER A 44 27.32 -13.95 9.52
C SER A 44 27.03 -12.97 10.67
N PHE A 45 27.88 -11.97 10.86
CA PHE A 45 27.67 -10.93 11.88
C PHE A 45 26.37 -10.14 11.60
N CYS A 46 26.17 -9.72 10.35
CA CYS A 46 24.94 -9.03 9.95
C CYS A 46 23.71 -9.92 10.11
N TRP A 47 23.80 -11.19 9.73
CA TRP A 47 22.69 -12.12 9.84
C TRP A 47 22.28 -12.34 11.30
N ASN A 48 23.21 -12.54 12.20
CA ASN A 48 22.94 -12.70 13.63
C ASN A 48 22.15 -11.51 14.21
N LYS A 49 22.46 -10.27 13.77
CA LYS A 49 21.70 -9.06 14.16
C LYS A 49 20.29 -9.03 13.56
N ILE A 50 20.09 -9.59 12.38
CA ILE A 50 18.80 -9.63 11.67
C ILE A 50 17.93 -10.78 12.19
N GLU A 51 18.52 -11.92 12.46
CA GLU A 51 17.83 -13.16 12.82
C GLU A 51 16.94 -12.99 14.06
N GLY A 52 17.39 -12.22 15.05
CA GLY A 52 16.63 -11.89 16.25
C GLY A 52 15.39 -11.00 16.05
N ILE A 53 15.15 -10.48 14.82
CA ILE A 53 13.98 -9.67 14.54
C ILE A 53 12.74 -10.55 14.43
N ILE A 54 11.78 -10.37 15.36
CA ILE A 54 10.54 -11.18 15.41
C ILE A 54 9.63 -10.86 14.20
N ASN A 55 9.50 -9.60 13.81
CA ASN A 55 8.61 -9.21 12.71
C ASN A 55 9.22 -9.59 11.36
N GLN A 56 8.66 -10.61 10.71
CA GLN A 56 9.16 -11.17 9.44
C GLN A 56 9.22 -10.12 8.30
N ASN A 57 8.26 -9.19 8.24
CA ASN A 57 8.27 -8.14 7.22
C ASN A 57 9.45 -7.17 7.44
N VAL A 58 9.74 -6.80 8.69
CA VAL A 58 10.89 -5.96 9.04
C VAL A 58 12.19 -6.72 8.78
N LYS A 59 12.25 -7.99 9.17
CA LYS A 59 13.41 -8.88 8.93
C LYS A 59 13.74 -8.92 7.44
N GLY A 60 12.74 -9.17 6.57
CA GLY A 60 12.93 -9.21 5.11
C GLY A 60 13.42 -7.89 4.52
N VAL A 61 12.88 -6.77 4.98
CA VAL A 61 13.33 -5.43 4.55
C VAL A 61 14.77 -5.17 4.97
N TYR A 62 15.15 -5.51 6.20
CA TYR A 62 16.50 -5.28 6.71
C TYR A 62 17.51 -6.19 6.01
N ALA A 63 17.20 -7.47 5.81
CA ALA A 63 18.00 -8.39 5.02
C ALA A 63 18.24 -7.83 3.59
N GLY A 64 17.21 -7.29 2.94
CA GLY A 64 17.32 -6.65 1.64
C GLY A 64 18.22 -5.39 1.66
N TYR A 65 18.13 -4.55 2.69
CA TYR A 65 19.01 -3.39 2.83
C TYR A 65 20.47 -3.81 3.07
N ILE A 66 20.73 -4.77 3.94
CA ILE A 66 22.10 -5.25 4.23
C ILE A 66 22.73 -5.84 2.97
N ARG A 67 22.00 -6.67 2.20
CA ARG A 67 22.51 -7.15 0.90
C ARG A 67 22.87 -5.99 -0.03
N ASN A 68 22.01 -5.00 -0.14
CA ASN A 68 22.24 -3.87 -1.05
C ASN A 68 23.37 -2.95 -0.60
N ILE A 69 23.51 -2.68 0.71
CA ILE A 69 24.55 -1.81 1.27
C ILE A 69 25.92 -2.45 1.11
N PHE A 70 26.07 -3.72 1.50
CA PHE A 70 27.36 -4.40 1.56
C PHE A 70 27.63 -5.31 0.34
N ASN A 71 26.73 -5.28 -0.65
CA ASN A 71 26.83 -6.08 -1.87
C ASN A 71 26.90 -7.60 -1.58
N TYR A 72 26.15 -8.07 -0.58
CA TYR A 72 26.00 -9.48 -0.28
C TYR A 72 24.94 -10.12 -1.16
N ASP A 73 25.13 -11.39 -1.51
CA ASP A 73 24.14 -12.17 -2.24
C ASP A 73 23.16 -12.93 -1.33
N GLN A 74 22.28 -13.72 -1.94
CA GLN A 74 21.24 -14.46 -1.21
C GLN A 74 21.78 -15.69 -0.45
N SER A 75 22.95 -16.18 -0.82
CA SER A 75 23.61 -17.28 -0.10
C SER A 75 24.26 -16.80 1.18
N GLN A 76 24.70 -15.54 1.19
CA GLN A 76 25.34 -14.88 2.32
C GLN A 76 24.33 -14.30 3.32
N ILE A 77 23.27 -13.64 2.83
CA ILE A 77 22.16 -13.12 3.63
C ILE A 77 20.85 -13.64 3.02
N PRO A 78 20.15 -14.59 3.66
CA PRO A 78 18.96 -15.22 3.11
C PRO A 78 17.83 -14.24 2.75
N VAL A 79 17.02 -14.60 1.76
CA VAL A 79 15.77 -13.92 1.47
C VAL A 79 14.74 -14.32 2.52
N VAL A 80 14.24 -13.34 3.25
CA VAL A 80 13.16 -13.54 4.21
C VAL A 80 11.85 -13.15 3.56
N MET A 81 10.97 -14.12 3.39
CA MET A 81 9.62 -13.89 2.86
C MET A 81 8.77 -13.18 3.92
N GLY A 82 8.17 -12.07 3.52
CA GLY A 82 7.22 -11.37 4.38
C GLY A 82 5.89 -12.13 4.50
N ILE A 83 5.21 -11.91 5.60
CA ILE A 83 3.84 -12.39 5.80
C ILE A 83 2.89 -11.38 5.18
N ALA A 84 1.99 -11.86 4.31
CA ALA A 84 0.95 -11.02 3.74
C ALA A 84 0.04 -10.47 4.86
N ARG A 85 -0.24 -9.18 4.82
CA ARG A 85 -1.19 -8.58 5.77
C ARG A 85 -2.60 -8.88 5.29
N ILE A 86 -3.36 -9.52 6.13
CA ILE A 86 -4.81 -9.65 5.98
C ILE A 86 -5.42 -8.41 6.62
N TYR A 87 -6.25 -7.69 5.88
CA TYR A 87 -7.00 -6.54 6.40
C TYR A 87 -8.43 -6.98 6.66
N ASP A 88 -8.90 -6.77 7.86
CA ASP A 88 -10.33 -6.73 8.13
C ASP A 88 -10.84 -5.39 7.58
N LEU A 89 -11.49 -5.46 6.42
CA LEU A 89 -11.88 -4.27 5.66
C LEU A 89 -13.29 -3.86 6.07
N PRO A 90 -13.48 -2.63 6.55
CA PRO A 90 -14.79 -2.08 6.86
C PRO A 90 -15.68 -2.00 5.62
N THR A 91 -16.99 -1.85 5.84
CA THR A 91 -17.95 -1.60 4.75
C THR A 91 -17.70 -0.21 4.10
N ALA A 92 -18.28 -0.02 2.92
CA ALA A 92 -18.21 1.27 2.23
C ALA A 92 -18.83 2.39 3.07
N GLU A 93 -20.00 2.11 3.67
CA GLU A 93 -20.76 3.05 4.49
C GLU A 93 -19.97 3.50 5.72
N GLU A 94 -19.34 2.56 6.43
CA GLU A 94 -18.47 2.86 7.57
C GLU A 94 -17.30 3.75 7.17
N LEU A 95 -16.64 3.40 6.06
CA LEU A 95 -15.50 4.19 5.55
C LEU A 95 -15.91 5.60 5.15
N ILE A 96 -17.02 5.75 4.41
CA ILE A 96 -17.55 7.06 3.99
C ILE A 96 -17.89 7.90 5.22
N THR A 97 -18.61 7.33 6.20
CA THR A 97 -18.98 8.03 7.44
C THR A 97 -17.77 8.60 8.17
N ILE A 98 -16.65 7.86 8.18
CA ILE A 98 -15.41 8.30 8.80
C ILE A 98 -14.71 9.36 7.94
N ILE A 99 -14.63 9.13 6.62
CA ILE A 99 -13.94 10.02 5.67
C ILE A 99 -14.60 11.38 5.59
N GLU A 100 -15.93 11.46 5.62
CA GLU A 100 -16.69 12.72 5.57
C GLU A 100 -16.33 13.69 6.72
N ARG A 101 -15.85 13.19 7.84
CA ARG A 101 -15.38 14.00 8.98
C ARG A 101 -13.97 14.57 8.77
N SER A 102 -13.26 14.16 7.73
CA SER A 102 -11.89 14.57 7.48
C SER A 102 -11.82 15.87 6.68
N LYS A 103 -10.97 16.80 7.11
CA LYS A 103 -10.59 17.96 6.27
C LYS A 103 -9.83 17.56 4.99
N TYR A 104 -9.39 16.31 4.88
CA TYR A 104 -8.72 15.74 3.71
C TYR A 104 -9.61 14.73 2.99
N ARG A 105 -10.92 14.94 3.07
CA ARG A 105 -11.95 14.07 2.51
C ARG A 105 -11.65 13.70 1.05
N LEU A 106 -11.41 14.68 0.20
CA LEU A 106 -11.15 14.44 -1.22
C LEU A 106 -9.95 13.50 -1.45
N GLN A 107 -8.83 13.72 -0.74
CA GLN A 107 -7.64 12.88 -0.87
C GLN A 107 -7.91 11.44 -0.42
N LEU A 108 -8.70 11.25 0.63
CA LEU A 108 -9.08 9.93 1.12
C LEU A 108 -10.06 9.23 0.16
N LEU A 109 -11.03 9.96 -0.39
CA LEU A 109 -11.93 9.43 -1.42
C LEU A 109 -11.19 9.04 -2.71
N LEU A 110 -10.19 9.82 -3.12
CA LEU A 110 -9.32 9.46 -4.26
C LEU A 110 -8.53 8.17 -3.98
N CYS A 111 -8.09 7.94 -2.73
CA CYS A 111 -7.49 6.66 -2.37
C CYS A 111 -8.50 5.50 -2.42
N MET A 112 -9.74 5.74 -1.94
CA MET A 112 -10.79 4.74 -1.82
C MET A 112 -11.46 4.41 -3.17
N TYR A 113 -11.72 5.39 -4.03
CA TYR A 113 -12.52 5.18 -5.26
C TYR A 113 -11.70 5.21 -6.55
N ALA A 114 -10.46 5.71 -6.52
CA ALA A 114 -9.57 5.70 -7.67
C ALA A 114 -8.32 4.85 -7.44
N GLY A 115 -8.16 4.31 -6.23
CA GLY A 115 -7.02 3.50 -5.85
C GLY A 115 -5.68 4.25 -5.88
N LEU A 116 -5.67 5.57 -5.66
CA LEU A 116 -4.45 6.36 -5.64
C LEU A 116 -3.60 6.08 -4.39
N ARG A 117 -2.28 6.23 -4.53
CA ARG A 117 -1.43 6.35 -3.34
C ARG A 117 -1.60 7.72 -2.71
N VAL A 118 -1.47 7.83 -1.39
CA VAL A 118 -1.68 9.11 -0.69
C VAL A 118 -0.86 10.27 -1.27
N GLY A 119 0.40 10.05 -1.64
CA GLY A 119 1.23 11.08 -2.27
C GLY A 119 0.75 11.48 -3.67
N GLU A 120 0.11 10.58 -4.41
CA GLU A 120 -0.52 10.84 -5.69
C GLU A 120 -1.82 11.63 -5.48
N ALA A 121 -2.68 11.19 -4.55
CA ALA A 121 -3.94 11.85 -4.21
C ALA A 121 -3.75 13.30 -3.71
N CYS A 122 -2.67 13.55 -2.97
CA CYS A 122 -2.30 14.88 -2.50
C CYS A 122 -1.71 15.79 -3.61
N ALA A 123 -1.39 15.24 -4.78
CA ALA A 123 -0.83 15.97 -5.90
C ALA A 123 -1.81 16.17 -7.06
N VAL A 124 -3.06 15.74 -6.90
CA VAL A 124 -4.10 15.86 -7.93
C VAL A 124 -4.45 17.33 -8.17
N VAL A 125 -4.66 17.66 -9.45
CA VAL A 125 -5.09 18.98 -9.91
C VAL A 125 -6.08 18.84 -11.06
N PRO A 126 -6.91 19.84 -11.32
CA PRO A 126 -7.94 19.82 -12.35
C PRO A 126 -7.39 19.46 -13.75
N GLU A 127 -6.21 19.96 -14.10
CA GLU A 127 -5.61 19.79 -15.43
C GLU A 127 -5.28 18.33 -15.76
N GLN A 128 -5.22 17.46 -14.75
CA GLN A 128 -4.99 16.03 -14.92
C GLN A 128 -6.25 15.24 -15.29
N ILE A 129 -7.45 15.86 -15.15
CA ILE A 129 -8.73 15.24 -15.48
C ILE A 129 -9.01 15.40 -16.98
N LYS A 130 -9.39 14.30 -17.60
CA LYS A 130 -9.84 14.26 -19.01
C LYS A 130 -11.08 13.39 -19.13
N MET A 131 -12.02 13.84 -19.97
CA MET A 131 -13.17 13.02 -20.35
C MET A 131 -12.87 12.32 -21.68
N GLU A 132 -13.07 11.01 -21.71
CA GLU A 132 -12.93 10.19 -22.91
C GLU A 132 -14.10 9.21 -22.98
N LYS A 133 -14.81 9.22 -24.12
CA LYS A 133 -15.96 8.32 -24.36
C LYS A 133 -17.03 8.34 -23.25
N GLY A 134 -17.27 9.52 -22.64
CA GLY A 134 -18.23 9.68 -21.54
C GLY A 134 -17.73 9.27 -20.15
N TYR A 135 -16.47 8.90 -20.01
CA TYR A 135 -15.86 8.53 -18.74
C TYR A 135 -14.74 9.50 -18.34
N TYR A 136 -14.61 9.75 -17.04
CA TYR A 136 -13.53 10.58 -16.52
C TYR A 136 -12.28 9.76 -16.20
N PHE A 137 -11.16 10.30 -16.62
CA PHE A 137 -9.83 9.74 -16.36
C PHE A 137 -8.93 10.77 -15.69
N LEU A 138 -8.16 10.32 -14.73
CA LEU A 138 -7.11 11.08 -14.08
C LEU A 138 -5.75 10.60 -14.59
N ASN A 139 -4.95 11.51 -15.13
CA ASN A 139 -3.56 11.23 -15.48
C ASN A 139 -2.66 11.36 -14.26
N VAL A 140 -2.12 10.26 -13.76
CA VAL A 140 -1.25 10.24 -12.58
C VAL A 140 0.20 10.37 -13.03
N ASP A 141 0.69 11.57 -13.11
CA ASP A 141 2.02 11.95 -13.57
C ASP A 141 2.92 12.52 -12.48
N ARG A 142 2.36 12.84 -11.31
CA ARG A 142 3.09 13.40 -10.18
C ARG A 142 2.63 12.86 -8.83
N ALA A 143 3.51 12.99 -7.83
CA ALA A 143 3.23 12.70 -6.44
C ALA A 143 3.95 13.71 -5.56
N ILE A 144 3.40 14.01 -4.39
CA ILE A 144 4.02 14.90 -3.43
C ILE A 144 4.88 14.11 -2.42
N SER A 145 5.97 14.72 -1.98
CA SER A 145 6.79 14.19 -0.88
C SER A 145 6.02 14.15 0.44
N GLN A 146 6.50 13.33 1.39
CA GLN A 146 5.83 13.17 2.69
C GLN A 146 5.73 14.48 3.49
N ASP A 147 6.72 15.35 3.36
CA ASP A 147 6.77 16.68 3.99
C ASP A 147 6.03 17.77 3.21
N GLY A 148 5.56 17.47 2.01
CA GLY A 148 4.84 18.40 1.15
C GLY A 148 5.71 19.45 0.47
N LYS A 149 7.04 19.32 0.52
CA LYS A 149 7.97 20.35 0.01
C LYS A 149 8.28 20.23 -1.47
N SER A 150 8.12 19.03 -2.04
CA SER A 150 8.47 18.77 -3.43
C SER A 150 7.48 17.87 -4.13
N PHE A 151 7.28 18.13 -5.41
CA PHE A 151 6.60 17.24 -6.33
C PHE A 151 7.65 16.42 -7.08
N GLY A 152 7.35 15.17 -7.32
CA GLY A 152 8.20 14.27 -8.07
C GLY A 152 7.40 13.26 -8.86
N SER A 153 8.10 12.48 -9.69
CA SER A 153 7.47 11.39 -10.42
C SER A 153 6.89 10.34 -9.45
N PRO A 154 5.66 9.87 -9.66
CA PRO A 154 5.09 8.78 -8.87
C PRO A 154 5.90 7.49 -9.07
N LYS A 155 5.69 6.49 -8.21
CA LYS A 155 6.32 5.17 -8.39
C LYS A 155 5.94 4.52 -9.73
N THR A 156 4.76 4.83 -10.23
CA THR A 156 4.22 4.32 -11.48
C THR A 156 3.35 5.39 -12.13
N LEU A 157 3.73 5.83 -13.31
CA LEU A 157 2.93 6.69 -14.17
C LEU A 157 1.72 5.94 -14.71
N GLY A 158 0.68 6.64 -15.09
CA GLY A 158 -0.45 6.07 -15.82
C GLY A 158 -1.76 6.79 -15.59
N LYS A 159 -2.74 6.40 -16.40
CA LYS A 159 -4.09 6.92 -16.39
C LYS A 159 -4.99 5.95 -15.61
N VAL A 160 -5.86 6.48 -14.78
CA VAL A 160 -6.87 5.74 -14.02
C VAL A 160 -8.25 6.30 -14.29
N MET A 161 -9.26 5.43 -14.36
CA MET A 161 -10.65 5.87 -14.41
C MET A 161 -11.07 6.30 -13.01
N ILE A 162 -11.85 7.38 -12.94
CA ILE A 162 -12.39 7.88 -11.67
C ILE A 162 -13.90 8.10 -11.79
N PRO A 163 -14.66 7.93 -10.70
CA PRO A 163 -16.08 8.26 -10.67
C PRO A 163 -16.34 9.72 -11.01
N GLU A 164 -17.46 9.97 -11.69
CA GLU A 164 -17.85 11.33 -12.11
C GLU A 164 -17.89 12.32 -10.94
N PHE A 165 -18.49 11.93 -9.81
CA PHE A 165 -18.58 12.84 -8.66
C PHE A 165 -17.20 13.32 -8.15
N LEU A 166 -16.19 12.43 -8.17
CA LEU A 166 -14.81 12.81 -7.80
C LEU A 166 -14.16 13.68 -8.89
N ALA A 167 -14.43 13.39 -10.16
CA ALA A 167 -13.91 14.21 -11.25
C ALA A 167 -14.44 15.63 -11.16
N LEU A 168 -15.74 15.80 -10.93
CA LEU A 168 -16.38 17.10 -10.77
C LEU A 168 -15.86 17.85 -9.53
N GLU A 169 -15.64 17.15 -8.42
CA GLU A 169 -15.05 17.75 -7.22
C GLU A 169 -13.63 18.25 -7.49
N VAL A 170 -12.80 17.45 -8.19
CA VAL A 170 -11.44 17.88 -8.57
C VAL A 170 -11.48 19.06 -9.53
N LEU A 171 -12.35 19.02 -10.55
CA LEU A 171 -12.51 20.14 -11.51
C LEU A 171 -12.98 21.43 -10.86
N GLY A 172 -13.76 21.31 -9.77
CA GLY A 172 -14.22 22.45 -8.97
C GLY A 172 -13.20 23.03 -7.99
N MET A 173 -12.01 22.44 -7.85
CA MET A 173 -10.95 22.95 -6.96
C MET A 173 -10.50 24.33 -7.40
N LYS A 174 -10.38 25.25 -6.45
CA LYS A 174 -9.82 26.58 -6.71
C LYS A 174 -8.30 26.50 -6.81
N LYS A 175 -7.71 27.36 -7.63
CA LYS A 175 -6.26 27.38 -7.86
C LYS A 175 -5.44 27.57 -6.58
N GLU A 176 -5.98 28.32 -5.63
CA GLU A 176 -5.40 28.57 -4.31
C GLU A 176 -5.29 27.29 -3.47
N ASP A 177 -6.18 26.29 -3.69
CA ASP A 177 -6.23 25.07 -2.92
C ASP A 177 -5.10 24.07 -3.28
N TYR A 178 -4.55 24.16 -4.49
CA TYR A 178 -3.59 23.16 -5.00
C TYR A 178 -2.28 23.73 -5.56
N TRP A 179 -2.20 25.04 -5.88
CA TRP A 179 -1.06 25.60 -6.62
C TRP A 179 0.15 25.98 -5.76
N GLN A 180 -0.04 26.44 -4.54
CA GLN A 180 1.05 27.06 -3.77
C GLN A 180 1.73 26.15 -2.75
N LYS A 181 1.05 25.20 -2.20
CA LYS A 181 1.64 24.23 -1.25
C LYS A 181 0.86 22.93 -1.35
N GLY A 182 1.47 21.91 -1.93
CA GLY A 182 0.88 20.59 -1.92
C GLY A 182 0.54 20.15 -0.50
N ILE A 183 -0.52 19.40 -0.35
CA ILE A 183 -0.93 18.85 0.94
C ILE A 183 0.09 17.79 1.35
N PRO A 184 0.84 17.94 2.46
CA PRO A 184 1.79 16.93 2.89
C PRO A 184 1.10 15.59 3.13
N SER A 185 1.50 14.54 2.41
CA SER A 185 0.88 13.23 2.56
C SER A 185 0.97 12.67 3.98
N LYS A 186 1.98 13.12 4.74
CA LYS A 186 2.12 12.88 6.18
C LYS A 186 0.93 13.42 7.00
N ARG A 187 0.42 14.61 6.65
CA ARG A 187 -0.74 15.21 7.34
C ARG A 187 -2.03 14.46 7.05
N VAL A 188 -2.22 14.03 5.80
CA VAL A 188 -3.38 13.20 5.41
C VAL A 188 -3.35 11.87 6.15
N THR A 189 -2.18 11.23 6.20
CA THR A 189 -2.00 9.97 6.94
C THR A 189 -2.27 10.15 8.43
N ALA A 190 -1.74 11.21 9.06
CA ALA A 190 -1.97 11.49 10.47
C ALA A 190 -3.44 11.77 10.78
N ALA A 191 -4.12 12.55 9.93
CA ALA A 191 -5.55 12.81 10.08
C ALA A 191 -6.39 11.52 9.94
N CYS A 192 -5.99 10.62 9.06
CA CYS A 192 -6.64 9.32 8.89
C CYS A 192 -6.55 8.48 10.18
N TYR A 193 -5.38 8.44 10.81
CA TYR A 193 -5.22 7.74 12.08
C TYR A 193 -6.05 8.38 13.22
N SER A 194 -6.08 9.72 13.31
CA SER A 194 -6.85 10.39 14.38
C SER A 194 -8.36 10.17 14.25
N LEU A 195 -8.88 9.95 13.04
CA LEU A 195 -10.28 9.58 12.84
C LEU A 195 -10.61 8.19 13.39
N SER A 196 -9.64 7.29 13.42
CA SER A 196 -9.78 5.94 13.94
C SER A 196 -9.90 5.92 15.50
N ASP A 197 -9.35 6.92 16.18
CA ASP A 197 -9.26 6.94 17.64
C ASP A 197 -10.55 7.48 18.33
N HIS A 198 -11.49 8.02 17.58
CA HIS A 198 -12.73 8.59 18.13
C HIS A 198 -13.84 7.55 18.40
N GLY A 199 -13.46 6.44 19.06
CA GLY A 199 -14.41 5.42 19.51
C GLY A 199 -14.84 4.41 18.43
N SER A 200 -14.31 4.49 17.24
CA SER A 200 -14.49 3.45 16.23
C SER A 200 -13.45 2.34 16.43
N LYS A 201 -13.88 1.07 16.44
CA LYS A 201 -12.97 -0.08 16.41
C LYS A 201 -12.22 -0.20 15.07
N ILE A 202 -12.47 0.73 14.16
CA ILE A 202 -11.98 0.69 12.77
C ILE A 202 -10.75 1.57 12.65
N HIS A 203 -9.60 0.94 12.41
CA HIS A 203 -8.36 1.64 12.12
C HIS A 203 -8.18 1.84 10.63
N ILE A 204 -8.28 3.09 10.16
CA ILE A 204 -8.10 3.41 8.75
C ILE A 204 -6.74 4.08 8.49
N ASN A 205 -6.21 3.82 7.29
CA ASN A 205 -5.08 4.55 6.75
C ASN A 205 -5.21 4.62 5.21
N PRO A 206 -4.56 5.59 4.55
CA PRO A 206 -4.74 5.77 3.11
C PRO A 206 -4.34 4.54 2.27
N HIS A 207 -3.40 3.73 2.74
CA HIS A 207 -3.00 2.52 2.04
C HIS A 207 -4.07 1.42 2.14
N MET A 208 -4.73 1.32 3.31
CA MET A 208 -5.87 0.43 3.50
C MET A 208 -7.05 0.82 2.60
N LEU A 209 -7.35 2.13 2.44
CA LEU A 209 -8.39 2.60 1.52
C LEU A 209 -8.10 2.18 0.07
N ARG A 210 -6.85 2.29 -0.36
CA ARG A 210 -6.42 1.78 -1.66
C ARG A 210 -6.53 0.25 -1.75
N HIS A 211 -6.24 -0.47 -0.67
CA HIS A 211 -6.45 -1.92 -0.58
C HIS A 211 -7.93 -2.27 -0.68
N TRP A 212 -8.78 -1.54 0.04
CA TRP A 212 -10.23 -1.69 -0.01
C TRP A 212 -10.75 -1.57 -1.45
N PHE A 213 -10.31 -0.56 -2.19
CA PHE A 213 -10.67 -0.38 -3.60
C PHE A 213 -10.32 -1.61 -4.46
N ALA A 214 -9.12 -2.13 -4.31
CA ALA A 214 -8.68 -3.28 -5.09
C ALA A 214 -9.46 -4.56 -4.72
N THR A 215 -9.78 -4.74 -3.43
CA THR A 215 -10.58 -5.86 -2.92
C THR A 215 -12.04 -5.74 -3.38
N ASP A 216 -12.62 -4.54 -3.36
CA ASP A 216 -13.98 -4.30 -3.88
C ASP A 216 -14.07 -4.63 -5.38
N MET A 217 -13.10 -4.23 -6.18
CA MET A 217 -13.03 -4.64 -7.60
C MET A 217 -12.94 -6.17 -7.75
N ALA A 218 -12.12 -6.83 -6.92
CA ALA A 218 -12.00 -8.28 -6.95
C ALA A 218 -13.32 -8.98 -6.57
N ARG A 219 -14.03 -8.51 -5.54
CA ARG A 219 -15.35 -8.99 -5.13
C ARG A 219 -16.41 -8.83 -6.21
N ARG A 220 -16.30 -7.78 -7.02
CA ARG A 220 -17.15 -7.56 -8.22
C ARG A 220 -16.71 -8.37 -9.43
N ASN A 221 -15.83 -9.35 -9.25
CA ASN A 221 -15.30 -10.20 -10.32
C ASN A 221 -14.62 -9.44 -11.47
N VAL A 222 -14.04 -8.26 -11.18
CA VAL A 222 -13.27 -7.52 -12.18
C VAL A 222 -11.98 -8.30 -12.49
N PRO A 223 -11.67 -8.57 -13.76
CA PRO A 223 -10.50 -9.34 -14.14
C PRO A 223 -9.19 -8.74 -13.59
N ILE A 224 -8.28 -9.59 -13.12
CA ILE A 224 -7.04 -9.18 -12.45
C ILE A 224 -6.20 -8.18 -13.28
N HIS A 225 -6.13 -8.35 -14.60
CA HIS A 225 -5.38 -7.45 -15.47
C HIS A 225 -6.00 -6.04 -15.52
N VAL A 226 -7.32 -5.91 -15.37
CA VAL A 226 -8.03 -4.63 -15.29
C VAL A 226 -7.71 -3.96 -13.95
N ILE A 227 -7.75 -4.72 -12.83
CA ILE A 227 -7.36 -4.23 -11.50
C ILE A 227 -5.90 -3.78 -11.53
N MET A 228 -5.00 -4.57 -12.10
CA MET A 228 -3.59 -4.21 -12.25
C MET A 228 -3.39 -2.89 -13.00
N LYS A 229 -4.11 -2.71 -14.11
CA LYS A 229 -4.08 -1.48 -14.91
C LYS A 229 -4.59 -0.29 -14.11
N GLN A 230 -5.76 -0.41 -13.47
CA GLN A 230 -6.35 0.63 -12.64
C GLN A 230 -5.46 0.99 -11.44
N MET A 231 -4.90 0.00 -10.77
CA MET A 231 -4.00 0.19 -9.63
C MET A 231 -2.57 0.56 -10.04
N ARG A 232 -2.26 0.49 -11.33
CA ARG A 232 -0.89 0.69 -11.86
C ARG A 232 0.12 -0.21 -11.15
N HIS A 233 -0.24 -1.49 -10.94
CA HIS A 233 0.64 -2.49 -10.37
C HIS A 233 1.58 -3.05 -11.45
N LYS A 234 2.90 -2.98 -11.20
CA LYS A 234 3.91 -3.59 -12.08
C LYS A 234 4.08 -5.10 -11.84
N ASN A 235 3.77 -5.55 -10.62
CA ASN A 235 3.96 -6.93 -10.20
C ASN A 235 2.60 -7.63 -10.02
N VAL A 236 2.41 -8.73 -10.72
CA VAL A 236 1.22 -9.59 -10.65
C VAL A 236 1.00 -10.11 -9.23
N GLN A 237 2.07 -10.47 -8.52
CA GLN A 237 1.97 -10.99 -7.14
C GLN A 237 1.27 -10.00 -6.19
N THR A 238 1.47 -8.69 -6.40
CA THR A 238 0.78 -7.66 -5.60
C THR A 238 -0.73 -7.66 -5.85
N ALA A 239 -1.16 -7.91 -7.08
CA ALA A 239 -2.58 -7.99 -7.42
C ALA A 239 -3.18 -9.33 -6.97
N MET A 240 -2.45 -10.43 -7.11
CA MET A 240 -2.88 -11.75 -6.63
C MET A 240 -3.07 -11.79 -5.12
N ALA A 241 -2.23 -11.07 -4.35
CA ALA A 241 -2.41 -10.97 -2.90
C ALA A 241 -3.75 -10.32 -2.51
N VAL A 242 -4.33 -9.48 -3.37
CA VAL A 242 -5.67 -8.90 -3.17
C VAL A 242 -6.76 -9.96 -3.39
N TYR A 243 -6.63 -10.76 -4.45
CA TYR A 243 -7.57 -11.85 -4.72
C TYR A 243 -7.52 -12.93 -3.63
N ALA A 244 -6.35 -13.21 -3.08
CA ALA A 244 -6.19 -14.16 -1.99
C ALA A 244 -6.86 -13.72 -0.66
N GLN A 245 -7.29 -12.46 -0.58
CA GLN A 245 -8.04 -11.92 0.57
C GLN A 245 -9.57 -12.02 0.40
N VAL A 246 -10.04 -12.73 -0.62
CA VAL A 246 -11.44 -13.06 -0.77
C VAL A 246 -11.90 -13.87 0.45
N ASN A 247 -12.92 -13.37 1.16
CA ASN A 247 -13.42 -14.01 2.38
C ASN A 247 -14.15 -15.31 2.05
N ASN A 248 -14.32 -16.20 3.04
CA ASN A 248 -15.10 -17.43 2.88
C ASN A 248 -16.54 -17.17 2.40
N GLY A 249 -17.12 -16.01 2.75
CA GLY A 249 -18.42 -15.57 2.23
C GLY A 249 -18.41 -15.39 0.71
N ASP A 250 -17.38 -14.73 0.18
CA ASP A 250 -17.23 -14.54 -1.27
C ASP A 250 -17.04 -15.88 -2.01
N LEU A 251 -16.42 -16.89 -1.35
CA LEU A 251 -16.29 -18.25 -1.88
C LEU A 251 -17.64 -18.97 -1.93
N ILE A 252 -18.49 -18.80 -0.89
CA ILE A 252 -19.82 -19.39 -0.83
C ILE A 252 -20.69 -18.84 -1.97
N ASP A 253 -20.59 -17.53 -2.24
CA ASP A 253 -21.35 -16.87 -3.31
C ASP A 253 -20.80 -17.20 -4.71
N ALA A 254 -19.51 -17.42 -4.85
CA ALA A 254 -18.85 -17.71 -6.14
C ALA A 254 -18.91 -19.18 -6.56
N LEU A 255 -18.97 -20.11 -5.59
CA LEU A 255 -19.03 -21.53 -5.88
C LEU A 255 -20.48 -21.98 -6.05
N PRO A 256 -20.83 -22.69 -7.14
CA PRO A 256 -22.19 -23.19 -7.35
C PRO A 256 -22.55 -24.39 -6.43
N ILE A 257 -21.82 -24.55 -5.34
CA ILE A 257 -22.06 -25.59 -4.34
C ILE A 257 -23.15 -25.09 -3.40
N ARG A 258 -24.38 -25.06 -3.90
CA ARG A 258 -25.52 -25.01 -2.98
C ARG A 258 -25.61 -26.39 -2.31
N PRO A 259 -25.68 -26.47 -0.97
CA PRO A 259 -25.97 -27.72 -0.32
C PRO A 259 -27.39 -28.16 -0.77
N THR A 260 -27.45 -29.08 -1.73
CA THR A 260 -28.69 -29.64 -2.26
C THR A 260 -29.24 -30.71 -1.32
N ILE A 261 -28.99 -30.56 -0.03
CA ILE A 261 -29.62 -31.42 0.98
C ILE A 261 -30.81 -30.60 1.52
N ALA A 262 -31.97 -30.76 0.88
CA ALA A 262 -33.21 -30.38 1.52
C ALA A 262 -33.26 -31.06 2.89
N LYS A 263 -33.68 -30.31 3.93
CA LYS A 263 -33.79 -30.83 5.32
C LYS A 263 -34.53 -32.18 5.40
N GLU A 264 -35.40 -32.52 4.45
CA GLU A 264 -36.08 -33.78 4.32
C GLU A 264 -35.20 -35.00 4.03
N ASN A 265 -34.01 -34.80 3.43
CA ASN A 265 -33.07 -35.91 3.14
C ASN A 265 -32.08 -36.17 4.27
N LEU A 266 -31.87 -35.24 5.19
CA LEU A 266 -31.04 -35.45 6.38
C LEU A 266 -31.66 -36.48 7.33
N ALA A 267 -32.98 -36.47 7.48
CA ALA A 267 -33.72 -37.43 8.29
C ALA A 267 -33.64 -38.87 7.71
N LYS A 268 -33.56 -39.02 6.38
CA LYS A 268 -33.39 -40.32 5.72
C LYS A 268 -31.97 -40.87 5.82
N VAL A 269 -30.97 -40.00 5.82
CA VAL A 269 -29.58 -40.45 5.94
C VAL A 269 -29.25 -40.87 7.38
N VAL A 270 -29.80 -40.21 8.39
CA VAL A 270 -29.60 -40.57 9.80
C VAL A 270 -30.28 -41.93 10.11
N ASN A 271 -31.38 -42.27 9.46
CA ASN A 271 -32.06 -43.56 9.63
C ASN A 271 -31.39 -44.73 8.90
N LEU A 272 -30.35 -44.51 8.08
CA LEU A 272 -29.58 -45.57 7.43
C LEU A 272 -28.40 -46.06 8.27
N PHE A 273 -28.11 -45.37 9.36
CA PHE A 273 -27.00 -45.70 10.27
C PHE A 273 -27.46 -46.06 11.70
N ASN A 274 -28.74 -46.21 11.93
CA ASN A 274 -29.36 -46.82 13.10
C ASN A 274 -30.06 -48.10 12.66
#